data_2083d6cdbf8f1e8b5c0b444fd52ea637
#
_entry.id   2083d6cdbf8f1e8b5c0b444fd52ea637
#
_cell.length_a   1.000
_cell.length_b   1.000
_cell.length_c   1.000
_cell.angle_alpha   90.00
_cell.angle_beta   90.00
_cell.angle_gamma   90.00
#
_symmetry.space_group_name_H-M   'P 1'
#
loop_
_entity.id
_entity.type
_entity.pdbx_description
1 polymer ?
#
loop_
_entity_poly.entity_id
_entity_poly.type
_entity_poly.pdbx_seq_one_letter_code
_entity_poly.pdbx_strand_id
1 'polypeptide(L)'
;MTQLPTLTLRKALFAFALSCILVMCLVPMGFAYLRGDRFTDSTLDYAARFRTTAVAKELARTLERDWRNLVFLAGQVNELNPEQLTYLMTGTSGDGSRISWAGFADLSGEVIASTGGLLVGQNVSERPWYRNGLKGGFAGDVHDAVLLAQLLGSDNTEPLRFIDLARPVTDANGNPRGVVGLHIDAAWLEDYLRETSETFGIDLYLINPSGDISASSSDEAPDTAELQILGAAQTGVQSGGRETWPDGREYFSSVVSEVSYGELPNFGWRMMGRLDAGDLDIGVDLIRNGALYALLVAVSLIGLLTALVARAVRTPFAQLAASAQRIADGSQEYPPSFRTTREAALLSAALTRLQQDRISDDR
;
A
#
# COMPACT_ATOMS: atom_id res chain seq x y z
N MET A 1 -48.93 35.06 28.92
CA MET A 1 -48.83 33.70 28.36
C MET A 1 -48.70 33.85 26.85
N THR A 2 -47.50 33.73 26.35
CA THR A 2 -47.20 33.74 24.91
C THR A 2 -47.70 32.41 24.31
N GLN A 3 -48.80 32.48 23.54
CA GLN A 3 -49.29 31.30 22.80
C GLN A 3 -48.21 30.93 21.77
N LEU A 4 -47.65 29.75 21.91
CA LEU A 4 -46.80 29.15 20.89
C LEU A 4 -47.60 29.05 19.58
N PRO A 5 -47.04 29.44 18.44
CA PRO A 5 -47.77 29.40 17.17
C PRO A 5 -48.19 27.94 16.89
N THR A 6 -49.50 27.71 16.65
CA THR A 6 -50.06 26.40 16.35
C THR A 6 -49.48 25.90 15.00
N LEU A 7 -48.56 24.97 15.07
CA LEU A 7 -48.02 24.30 13.88
C LEU A 7 -49.12 23.40 13.26
N THR A 8 -49.45 23.62 11.99
CA THR A 8 -50.31 22.69 11.28
C THR A 8 -49.62 21.33 11.12
N LEU A 9 -50.37 20.22 11.15
CA LEU A 9 -49.85 18.86 10.99
C LEU A 9 -48.92 18.72 9.76
N ARG A 10 -49.26 19.44 8.67
CA ARG A 10 -48.40 19.52 7.49
C ARG A 10 -47.03 20.10 7.79
N LYS A 11 -46.94 21.24 8.47
CA LYS A 11 -45.68 21.90 8.80
C LYS A 11 -44.87 21.04 9.75
N ALA A 12 -45.50 20.37 10.73
CA ALA A 12 -44.81 19.47 11.66
C ALA A 12 -44.20 18.26 10.94
N LEU A 13 -44.93 17.58 10.03
CA LEU A 13 -44.42 16.45 9.27
C LEU A 13 -43.28 16.84 8.33
N PHE A 14 -43.38 17.98 7.64
CA PHE A 14 -42.30 18.46 6.78
C PHE A 14 -41.08 18.91 7.58
N ALA A 15 -41.24 19.56 8.74
CA ALA A 15 -40.15 19.93 9.62
C ALA A 15 -39.41 18.71 10.16
N PHE A 16 -40.16 17.67 10.56
CA PHE A 16 -39.57 16.40 10.99
C PHE A 16 -38.77 15.72 9.87
N ALA A 17 -39.36 15.61 8.67
CA ALA A 17 -38.64 15.02 7.52
C ALA A 17 -37.41 15.82 7.14
N LEU A 18 -37.49 17.16 7.14
CA LEU A 18 -36.33 18.02 6.86
C LEU A 18 -35.24 17.84 7.90
N SER A 19 -35.60 17.73 9.20
CA SER A 19 -34.61 17.48 10.25
C SER A 19 -33.96 16.11 10.10
N CYS A 20 -34.68 15.06 9.73
CA CYS A 20 -34.14 13.73 9.45
C CYS A 20 -33.14 13.76 8.25
N ILE A 21 -33.52 14.43 7.16
CA ILE A 21 -32.64 14.61 5.99
C ILE A 21 -31.42 15.38 6.37
N LEU A 22 -31.55 16.45 7.14
CA LEU A 22 -30.40 17.30 7.55
C LEU A 22 -29.42 16.52 8.43
N VAL A 23 -29.90 15.74 9.39
CA VAL A 23 -29.06 14.86 10.21
C VAL A 23 -28.38 13.80 9.34
N MET A 24 -29.13 13.17 8.43
CA MET A 24 -28.63 12.12 7.53
C MET A 24 -27.56 12.64 6.55
N CYS A 25 -27.59 13.93 6.19
CA CYS A 25 -26.56 14.56 5.36
C CYS A 25 -25.36 15.06 6.17
N LEU A 26 -25.62 15.77 7.29
CA LEU A 26 -24.55 16.44 8.05
C LEU A 26 -23.66 15.46 8.82
N VAL A 27 -24.21 14.36 9.36
CA VAL A 27 -23.43 13.41 10.15
C VAL A 27 -22.39 12.67 9.30
N PRO A 28 -22.72 12.04 8.15
CA PRO A 28 -21.71 11.39 7.30
C PRO A 28 -20.73 12.39 6.70
N MET A 29 -21.20 13.59 6.30
CA MET A 29 -20.33 14.62 5.73
C MET A 29 -19.33 15.16 6.76
N GLY A 30 -19.76 15.38 7.99
CA GLY A 30 -18.88 15.76 9.10
C GLY A 30 -17.87 14.65 9.43
N PHE A 31 -18.32 13.40 9.42
CA PHE A 31 -17.44 12.25 9.64
C PHE A 31 -16.38 12.11 8.52
N ALA A 32 -16.80 12.23 7.25
CA ALA A 32 -15.90 12.18 6.10
C ALA A 32 -14.88 13.33 6.13
N TYR A 33 -15.32 14.55 6.45
CA TYR A 33 -14.44 15.71 6.55
C TYR A 33 -13.43 15.57 7.70
N LEU A 34 -13.83 15.04 8.86
CA LEU A 34 -12.95 14.94 10.03
C LEU A 34 -12.01 13.74 9.99
N ARG A 35 -12.30 12.70 9.20
CA ARG A 35 -11.55 11.45 9.20
C ARG A 35 -11.07 10.97 7.84
N GLY A 36 -11.51 11.58 6.74
CA GLY A 36 -11.16 11.19 5.37
C GLY A 36 -9.66 11.13 5.16
N ASP A 37 -8.96 12.20 5.48
CA ASP A 37 -7.50 12.31 5.30
C ASP A 37 -6.75 11.25 6.12
N ARG A 38 -7.13 11.05 7.39
CA ARG A 38 -6.48 10.04 8.25
C ARG A 38 -6.69 8.61 7.77
N PHE A 39 -7.84 8.32 7.18
CA PHE A 39 -8.12 6.99 6.64
C PHE A 39 -7.29 6.72 5.37
N THR A 40 -7.21 7.70 4.48
CA THR A 40 -6.37 7.64 3.28
C THR A 40 -4.90 7.49 3.67
N ASP A 41 -4.40 8.34 4.56
CA ASP A 41 -3.01 8.30 5.03
C ASP A 41 -2.65 6.96 5.67
N SER A 42 -3.52 6.40 6.52
CA SER A 42 -3.26 5.10 7.14
C SER A 42 -3.27 3.95 6.14
N THR A 43 -4.09 4.04 5.09
CA THR A 43 -4.17 3.00 4.04
C THR A 43 -2.93 3.04 3.15
N LEU A 44 -2.46 4.25 2.78
CA LEU A 44 -1.24 4.44 2.00
C LEU A 44 0.01 4.04 2.78
N ASP A 45 0.11 4.42 4.06
CA ASP A 45 1.22 3.99 4.91
C ASP A 45 1.28 2.46 5.03
N TYR A 46 0.13 1.82 5.24
CA TYR A 46 0.07 0.35 5.27
C TYR A 46 0.47 -0.27 3.93
N ALA A 47 -0.04 0.25 2.81
CA ALA A 47 0.27 -0.27 1.48
C ALA A 47 1.76 -0.09 1.13
N ALA A 48 2.33 1.09 1.36
CA ALA A 48 3.75 1.35 1.15
C ALA A 48 4.62 0.41 2.00
N ARG A 49 4.33 0.29 3.28
CA ARG A 49 5.05 -0.57 4.21
C ARG A 49 4.96 -2.05 3.85
N PHE A 50 3.77 -2.52 3.53
CA PHE A 50 3.55 -3.93 3.14
C PHE A 50 4.30 -4.28 1.86
N ARG A 51 4.15 -3.45 0.80
CA ARG A 51 4.81 -3.67 -0.49
C ARG A 51 6.33 -3.60 -0.35
N THR A 52 6.86 -2.56 0.29
CA THR A 52 8.31 -2.41 0.52
C THR A 52 8.88 -3.60 1.29
N THR A 53 8.17 -4.07 2.34
CA THR A 53 8.60 -5.24 3.13
C THR A 53 8.58 -6.52 2.29
N ALA A 54 7.56 -6.71 1.46
CA ALA A 54 7.44 -7.88 0.60
C ALA A 54 8.60 -7.93 -0.41
N VAL A 55 8.91 -6.80 -1.05
CA VAL A 55 10.02 -6.70 -2.00
C VAL A 55 11.37 -6.90 -1.32
N ALA A 56 11.62 -6.26 -0.18
CA ALA A 56 12.87 -6.43 0.57
C ALA A 56 13.11 -7.91 0.93
N LYS A 57 12.08 -8.62 1.36
CA LYS A 57 12.17 -10.05 1.68
C LYS A 57 12.39 -10.92 0.44
N GLU A 58 11.75 -10.61 -0.68
CA GLU A 58 11.91 -11.41 -1.91
C GLU A 58 13.28 -11.19 -2.55
N LEU A 59 13.80 -9.96 -2.54
CA LEU A 59 15.17 -9.68 -2.94
C LEU A 59 16.15 -10.46 -2.05
N ALA A 60 16.01 -10.37 -0.72
CA ALA A 60 16.89 -11.09 0.21
C ALA A 60 16.81 -12.61 0.03
N ARG A 61 15.61 -13.18 -0.26
CA ARG A 61 15.43 -14.60 -0.55
C ARG A 61 16.12 -15.01 -1.87
N THR A 62 16.09 -14.12 -2.85
CA THR A 62 16.77 -14.34 -4.12
C THR A 62 18.30 -14.36 -3.95
N LEU A 63 18.85 -13.41 -3.20
CA LEU A 63 20.27 -13.37 -2.88
C LEU A 63 20.71 -14.53 -1.96
N GLU A 64 19.83 -14.98 -1.08
CA GLU A 64 20.09 -16.15 -0.22
C GLU A 64 20.21 -17.45 -1.03
N ARG A 65 19.52 -17.57 -2.16
CA ARG A 65 19.73 -18.69 -3.10
C ARG A 65 21.15 -18.67 -3.68
N ASP A 66 21.67 -17.47 -4.03
CA ASP A 66 23.05 -17.35 -4.49
C ASP A 66 24.05 -17.64 -3.38
N TRP A 67 23.75 -17.20 -2.17
CA TRP A 67 24.53 -17.56 -0.99
C TRP A 67 24.61 -19.08 -0.79
N ARG A 68 23.50 -19.80 -0.90
CA ARG A 68 23.48 -21.28 -0.83
C ARG A 68 24.28 -21.93 -1.94
N ASN A 69 24.23 -21.39 -3.16
CA ASN A 69 25.07 -21.86 -4.25
C ASN A 69 26.56 -21.66 -3.92
N LEU A 70 26.91 -20.51 -3.34
CA LEU A 70 28.30 -20.23 -2.90
C LEU A 70 28.73 -21.17 -1.78
N VAL A 71 27.83 -21.48 -0.82
CA VAL A 71 28.09 -22.48 0.22
C VAL A 71 28.36 -23.87 -0.38
N PHE A 72 27.60 -24.26 -1.38
CA PHE A 72 27.81 -25.52 -2.10
C PHE A 72 29.16 -25.51 -2.84
N LEU A 73 29.48 -24.46 -3.61
CA LEU A 73 30.78 -24.32 -4.31
C LEU A 73 31.94 -24.42 -3.33
N ALA A 74 31.87 -23.75 -2.18
CA ALA A 74 32.93 -23.81 -1.16
C ALA A 74 33.17 -25.24 -0.66
N GLY A 75 32.13 -26.06 -0.54
CA GLY A 75 32.25 -27.48 -0.19
C GLY A 75 32.94 -28.33 -1.26
N GLN A 76 32.84 -27.92 -2.53
CA GLN A 76 33.47 -28.69 -3.64
C GLN A 76 34.93 -28.40 -3.85
N VAL A 77 35.50 -27.32 -3.31
CA VAL A 77 36.91 -26.91 -3.51
C VAL A 77 37.88 -27.98 -3.04
N ASN A 78 37.56 -28.76 -2.02
CA ASN A 78 38.42 -29.81 -1.50
C ASN A 78 38.29 -31.13 -2.27
N GLU A 79 37.22 -31.32 -3.01
CA GLU A 79 36.89 -32.58 -3.67
C GLU A 79 37.23 -32.59 -5.15
N LEU A 80 37.30 -31.41 -5.80
CA LEU A 80 37.44 -31.26 -7.23
C LEU A 80 38.80 -30.66 -7.58
N ASN A 81 39.33 -31.01 -8.76
CA ASN A 81 40.48 -30.36 -9.33
C ASN A 81 40.11 -28.99 -9.96
N PRO A 82 41.09 -28.12 -10.30
CA PRO A 82 40.82 -26.78 -10.82
C PRO A 82 39.95 -26.76 -12.11
N GLU A 83 40.14 -27.73 -13.00
CA GLU A 83 39.35 -27.81 -14.24
C GLU A 83 37.90 -28.15 -13.95
N GLN A 84 37.62 -29.10 -13.07
CA GLN A 84 36.29 -29.48 -12.64
C GLN A 84 35.59 -28.33 -11.88
N LEU A 85 36.35 -27.60 -11.03
CA LEU A 85 35.82 -26.41 -10.34
C LEU A 85 35.44 -25.32 -11.34
N THR A 86 36.29 -25.07 -12.36
CA THR A 86 35.99 -24.10 -13.42
C THR A 86 34.69 -24.47 -14.17
N TYR A 87 34.50 -25.75 -14.47
CA TYR A 87 33.25 -26.23 -15.07
C TYR A 87 32.03 -25.98 -14.18
N LEU A 88 32.16 -26.27 -12.90
CA LEU A 88 31.08 -26.09 -11.92
C LEU A 88 30.75 -24.62 -11.73
N MET A 89 31.75 -23.74 -11.62
CA MET A 89 31.58 -22.31 -11.49
C MET A 89 30.94 -21.68 -12.75
N THR A 90 31.39 -22.15 -13.93
CA THR A 90 30.77 -21.72 -15.20
C THR A 90 29.31 -22.12 -15.26
N GLY A 91 28.96 -23.35 -14.84
CA GLY A 91 27.55 -23.80 -14.76
C GLY A 91 26.74 -23.00 -13.76
N THR A 92 27.34 -22.56 -12.66
CA THR A 92 26.66 -21.72 -11.65
C THR A 92 26.35 -20.31 -12.17
N SER A 93 27.22 -19.76 -13.02
CA SER A 93 26.99 -18.44 -13.64
C SER A 93 25.87 -18.45 -14.70
N GLY A 94 25.52 -19.62 -15.24
CA GLY A 94 24.49 -19.74 -16.26
C GLY A 94 24.88 -18.99 -17.54
N ASP A 95 24.00 -18.09 -18.01
CA ASP A 95 24.25 -17.22 -19.18
C ASP A 95 25.10 -15.98 -18.86
N GLY A 96 25.45 -15.77 -17.60
CA GLY A 96 26.23 -14.62 -17.14
C GLY A 96 25.45 -13.33 -16.94
N SER A 97 24.15 -13.30 -17.25
CA SER A 97 23.33 -12.08 -17.14
C SER A 97 23.12 -11.61 -15.70
N ARG A 98 23.20 -12.54 -14.74
CA ARG A 98 23.02 -12.25 -13.32
C ARG A 98 24.30 -12.46 -12.53
N ILE A 99 24.92 -13.65 -12.63
CA ILE A 99 26.18 -13.98 -11.97
C ILE A 99 27.28 -13.83 -13.00
N SER A 100 27.95 -12.69 -12.97
CA SER A 100 28.98 -12.37 -13.94
C SER A 100 30.28 -13.20 -13.72
N TRP A 101 30.54 -13.58 -12.45
CA TRP A 101 31.74 -14.33 -12.09
C TRP A 101 31.54 -15.10 -10.78
N ALA A 102 32.09 -16.32 -10.75
CA ALA A 102 32.31 -17.10 -9.53
C ALA A 102 33.76 -17.64 -9.58
N GLY A 103 34.48 -17.65 -8.45
CA GLY A 103 35.86 -18.11 -8.43
C GLY A 103 36.35 -18.47 -7.04
N PHE A 104 37.41 -19.29 -7.01
CA PHE A 104 38.15 -19.66 -5.82
C PHE A 104 39.55 -19.07 -5.88
N ALA A 105 39.93 -18.31 -4.84
CA ALA A 105 41.30 -17.84 -4.63
C ALA A 105 41.88 -18.51 -3.37
N ASP A 106 43.14 -18.94 -3.48
CA ASP A 106 43.88 -19.60 -2.40
C ASP A 106 44.36 -18.60 -1.33
N LEU A 107 45.12 -19.07 -0.33
CA LEU A 107 45.61 -18.23 0.77
C LEU A 107 46.64 -17.16 0.33
N SER A 108 47.27 -17.32 -0.86
CA SER A 108 48.13 -16.29 -1.42
C SER A 108 47.35 -15.18 -2.13
N GLY A 109 46.05 -15.39 -2.31
CA GLY A 109 45.16 -14.53 -3.09
C GLY A 109 45.18 -14.81 -4.58
N GLU A 110 45.86 -15.89 -5.03
CA GLU A 110 45.85 -16.31 -6.44
C GLU A 110 44.55 -17.01 -6.78
N VAL A 111 43.90 -16.60 -7.88
CA VAL A 111 42.70 -17.26 -8.39
C VAL A 111 43.07 -18.58 -9.05
N ILE A 112 42.60 -19.69 -8.50
CA ILE A 112 42.91 -21.05 -8.93
C ILE A 112 41.90 -21.59 -9.94
N ALA A 113 40.63 -21.25 -9.77
CA ALA A 113 39.54 -21.66 -10.64
C ALA A 113 38.42 -20.60 -10.66
N SER A 114 37.78 -20.42 -11.82
CA SER A 114 36.70 -19.43 -11.95
C SER A 114 35.85 -19.67 -13.19
N THR A 115 34.69 -18.97 -13.27
CA THR A 115 33.85 -18.92 -14.45
C THR A 115 34.63 -18.63 -15.72
N GLY A 116 34.59 -19.56 -16.67
CA GLY A 116 35.30 -19.44 -17.95
C GLY A 116 36.80 -19.26 -17.83
N GLY A 117 37.42 -19.55 -16.67
CA GLY A 117 38.83 -19.32 -16.40
C GLY A 117 39.22 -17.84 -16.26
N LEU A 118 38.26 -16.93 -16.15
CA LEU A 118 38.53 -15.49 -16.00
C LEU A 118 39.27 -15.19 -14.69
N LEU A 119 40.32 -14.38 -14.75
CA LEU A 119 41.17 -14.01 -13.62
C LEU A 119 42.08 -15.15 -13.08
N VAL A 120 42.05 -16.36 -13.61
CA VAL A 120 42.94 -17.45 -13.16
C VAL A 120 44.42 -16.99 -13.25
N GLY A 121 45.19 -17.22 -12.18
CA GLY A 121 46.55 -16.74 -12.02
C GLY A 121 46.68 -15.27 -11.60
N GLN A 122 45.60 -14.52 -11.52
CA GLN A 122 45.63 -13.13 -11.00
C GLN A 122 45.55 -13.12 -9.47
N ASN A 123 46.19 -12.14 -8.86
CA ASN A 123 46.16 -11.96 -7.41
C ASN A 123 45.04 -10.99 -7.02
N VAL A 124 44.16 -11.46 -6.14
CA VAL A 124 42.99 -10.72 -5.61
C VAL A 124 43.09 -10.42 -4.12
N SER A 125 44.30 -10.58 -3.51
CA SER A 125 44.50 -10.41 -2.06
C SER A 125 44.08 -9.04 -1.53
N GLU A 126 44.13 -7.99 -2.35
CA GLU A 126 43.75 -6.64 -1.98
C GLU A 126 42.25 -6.36 -2.18
N ARG A 127 41.50 -7.30 -2.77
CA ARG A 127 40.06 -7.08 -3.04
C ARG A 127 39.22 -7.20 -1.76
N PRO A 128 38.25 -6.29 -1.56
CA PRO A 128 37.41 -6.29 -0.36
C PRO A 128 36.70 -7.61 -0.11
N TRP A 129 36.13 -8.24 -1.16
CA TRP A 129 35.47 -9.53 -1.06
C TRP A 129 36.37 -10.65 -0.54
N TYR A 130 37.63 -10.70 -1.03
CA TYR A 130 38.61 -11.69 -0.60
C TYR A 130 39.04 -11.46 0.86
N ARG A 131 39.44 -10.22 1.20
CA ARG A 131 39.94 -9.86 2.53
C ARG A 131 38.85 -10.08 3.63
N ASN A 132 37.62 -9.74 3.33
CA ASN A 132 36.51 -9.93 4.25
C ASN A 132 36.01 -11.38 4.23
N GLY A 133 36.01 -12.04 3.06
CA GLY A 133 35.66 -13.44 2.90
C GLY A 133 36.58 -14.39 3.67
N LEU A 134 37.86 -14.04 3.90
CA LEU A 134 38.78 -14.79 4.78
C LEU A 134 38.34 -14.78 6.25
N LYS A 135 37.63 -13.71 6.70
CA LYS A 135 37.18 -13.54 8.10
C LYS A 135 35.89 -14.26 8.39
N GLY A 136 35.05 -14.47 7.36
CA GLY A 136 33.72 -15.08 7.50
C GLY A 136 32.89 -14.88 6.25
N GLY A 137 31.60 -15.19 6.35
CA GLY A 137 30.62 -14.86 5.30
C GLY A 137 30.55 -13.35 5.08
N PHE A 138 30.67 -12.91 3.83
CA PHE A 138 30.70 -11.51 3.46
C PHE A 138 29.68 -11.22 2.34
N ALA A 139 29.01 -10.08 2.48
CA ALA A 139 28.18 -9.47 1.45
C ALA A 139 28.65 -8.02 1.25
N GLY A 140 29.02 -7.68 0.02
CA GLY A 140 29.56 -6.37 -0.38
C GLY A 140 28.55 -5.56 -1.17
N ASP A 141 28.49 -4.26 -0.89
CA ASP A 141 27.64 -3.30 -1.61
C ASP A 141 28.05 -3.15 -3.09
N VAL A 142 27.21 -2.50 -3.87
CA VAL A 142 27.49 -2.16 -5.27
C VAL A 142 28.80 -1.37 -5.40
N HIS A 143 29.70 -1.83 -6.24
CA HIS A 143 31.00 -1.19 -6.47
C HIS A 143 31.50 -1.41 -7.90
N ASP A 144 32.42 -0.57 -8.34
CA ASP A 144 33.01 -0.64 -9.69
C ASP A 144 33.93 -1.86 -9.88
N ALA A 145 33.77 -2.53 -11.02
CA ALA A 145 34.51 -3.72 -11.41
C ALA A 145 35.85 -3.39 -12.08
N VAL A 146 36.81 -2.84 -11.35
CA VAL A 146 38.08 -2.32 -11.93
C VAL A 146 38.88 -3.38 -12.71
N LEU A 147 38.97 -4.63 -12.20
CA LEU A 147 39.82 -5.66 -12.80
C LEU A 147 39.10 -6.45 -13.90
N LEU A 148 37.86 -6.82 -13.68
CA LEU A 148 37.07 -7.63 -14.60
C LEU A 148 36.65 -6.82 -15.84
N ALA A 149 36.35 -5.52 -15.68
CA ALA A 149 36.07 -4.61 -16.77
C ALA A 149 37.26 -4.48 -17.76
N GLN A 150 38.48 -4.47 -17.26
CA GLN A 150 39.68 -4.43 -18.10
C GLN A 150 39.87 -5.70 -18.95
N LEU A 151 39.45 -6.87 -18.44
CA LEU A 151 39.60 -8.16 -19.13
C LEU A 151 38.44 -8.45 -20.08
N LEU A 152 37.25 -8.02 -19.77
CA LEU A 152 36.06 -8.23 -20.61
C LEU A 152 36.02 -7.27 -21.82
N GLY A 153 36.92 -6.26 -21.87
CA GLY A 153 37.03 -5.34 -22.98
C GLY A 153 35.72 -4.63 -23.31
N SER A 154 34.99 -4.23 -22.29
CA SER A 154 33.69 -3.58 -22.51
C SER A 154 33.96 -2.21 -23.16
N ASP A 155 33.62 -2.10 -24.45
CA ASP A 155 33.43 -0.80 -25.15
C ASP A 155 32.23 0.00 -24.56
N ASN A 156 31.64 -0.47 -23.49
CA ASN A 156 30.52 0.20 -22.82
C ASN A 156 31.02 1.46 -22.12
N THR A 157 30.31 2.54 -22.36
CA THR A 157 30.55 3.87 -21.76
C THR A 157 30.28 3.89 -20.25
N GLU A 158 29.57 2.88 -19.72
CA GLU A 158 29.32 2.73 -18.29
C GLU A 158 30.21 1.67 -17.65
N PRO A 159 30.82 1.96 -16.48
CA PRO A 159 31.61 1.00 -15.76
C PRO A 159 30.76 -0.18 -15.28
N LEU A 160 31.27 -1.42 -15.45
CA LEU A 160 30.63 -2.60 -14.85
C LEU A 160 30.62 -2.46 -13.33
N ARG A 161 29.51 -2.71 -12.71
CA ARG A 161 29.33 -2.68 -11.25
C ARG A 161 28.81 -4.02 -10.75
N PHE A 162 29.29 -4.44 -9.58
CA PHE A 162 28.92 -5.73 -9.00
C PHE A 162 28.55 -5.60 -7.53
N ILE A 163 27.81 -6.62 -7.08
CA ILE A 163 27.57 -6.96 -5.69
C ILE A 163 28.37 -8.20 -5.38
N ASP A 164 29.01 -8.26 -4.22
CA ASP A 164 29.86 -9.39 -3.83
C ASP A 164 29.18 -10.28 -2.80
N LEU A 165 29.34 -11.59 -3.00
CA LEU A 165 29.19 -12.59 -1.94
C LEU A 165 30.51 -13.36 -1.82
N ALA A 166 31.00 -13.58 -0.60
CA ALA A 166 32.20 -14.34 -0.37
C ALA A 166 32.12 -15.14 0.93
N ARG A 167 32.83 -16.29 0.94
CA ARG A 167 32.96 -17.07 2.16
C ARG A 167 34.30 -17.80 2.21
N PRO A 168 34.83 -18.06 3.42
CA PRO A 168 36.06 -18.84 3.56
C PRO A 168 35.82 -20.30 3.20
N VAL A 169 36.87 -20.92 2.65
CA VAL A 169 36.98 -22.37 2.44
C VAL A 169 37.95 -22.94 3.46
N THR A 170 37.54 -24.00 4.12
CA THR A 170 38.39 -24.74 5.06
C THR A 170 38.53 -26.18 4.62
N ASP A 171 39.66 -26.83 4.99
CA ASP A 171 39.83 -28.27 4.82
C ASP A 171 39.03 -29.05 5.87
N ALA A 172 39.09 -30.38 5.80
CA ALA A 172 38.41 -31.28 6.73
C ALA A 172 38.84 -31.12 8.21
N ASN A 173 40.02 -30.51 8.45
CA ASN A 173 40.54 -30.23 9.79
C ASN A 173 40.18 -28.82 10.29
N GLY A 174 39.47 -28.04 9.46
CA GLY A 174 39.12 -26.65 9.78
C GLY A 174 40.19 -25.62 9.44
N ASN A 175 41.29 -26.02 8.78
CA ASN A 175 42.30 -25.06 8.38
C ASN A 175 41.85 -24.26 7.14
N PRO A 176 42.12 -22.95 7.07
CA PRO A 176 41.75 -22.13 5.93
C PRO A 176 42.47 -22.59 4.66
N ARG A 177 41.78 -22.59 3.54
CA ARG A 177 42.28 -22.91 2.20
C ARG A 177 42.24 -21.72 1.26
N GLY A 178 41.39 -20.75 1.51
CA GLY A 178 41.16 -19.58 0.67
C GLY A 178 39.75 -19.08 0.77
N VAL A 179 39.27 -18.42 -0.29
CA VAL A 179 37.92 -17.79 -0.36
C VAL A 179 37.26 -18.16 -1.68
N VAL A 180 36.01 -18.56 -1.63
CA VAL A 180 35.12 -18.58 -2.80
C VAL A 180 34.35 -17.27 -2.83
N GLY A 181 34.39 -16.59 -3.99
CA GLY A 181 33.67 -15.36 -4.26
C GLY A 181 32.69 -15.51 -5.43
N LEU A 182 31.67 -14.65 -5.41
CA LEU A 182 30.65 -14.57 -6.46
C LEU A 182 30.34 -13.10 -6.69
N HIS A 183 30.34 -12.66 -7.96
CA HIS A 183 29.99 -11.32 -8.39
C HIS A 183 28.60 -11.36 -9.08
N ILE A 184 27.66 -10.62 -8.56
CA ILE A 184 26.33 -10.43 -9.14
C ILE A 184 26.34 -9.08 -9.85
N ASP A 185 25.81 -9.04 -11.07
CA ASP A 185 25.72 -7.82 -11.86
C ASP A 185 24.78 -6.79 -11.22
N ALA A 186 25.23 -5.55 -11.06
CA ALA A 186 24.39 -4.48 -10.51
C ALA A 186 23.28 -4.07 -11.49
N ALA A 187 23.48 -4.21 -12.80
CA ALA A 187 22.44 -3.96 -13.79
C ALA A 187 21.25 -4.94 -13.60
N TRP A 188 21.54 -6.23 -13.30
CA TRP A 188 20.51 -7.17 -12.94
C TRP A 188 19.70 -6.72 -11.71
N LEU A 189 20.37 -6.14 -10.69
CA LEU A 189 19.67 -5.64 -9.50
C LEU A 189 18.74 -4.47 -9.85
N GLU A 190 19.18 -3.55 -10.69
CA GLU A 190 18.38 -2.42 -11.15
C GLU A 190 17.17 -2.88 -11.98
N ASP A 191 17.36 -3.83 -12.90
CA ASP A 191 16.28 -4.43 -13.68
C ASP A 191 15.28 -5.17 -12.78
N TYR A 192 15.77 -5.93 -11.80
CA TYR A 192 14.95 -6.60 -10.80
C TYR A 192 14.08 -5.61 -10.02
N LEU A 193 14.67 -4.48 -9.58
CA LEU A 193 13.91 -3.45 -8.87
C LEU A 193 12.87 -2.79 -9.79
N ARG A 194 13.20 -2.55 -11.06
CA ARG A 194 12.29 -1.96 -12.06
C ARG A 194 11.09 -2.87 -12.34
N GLU A 195 11.31 -4.14 -12.67
CA GLU A 195 10.24 -5.12 -12.90
C GLU A 195 9.34 -5.29 -11.68
N THR A 196 9.96 -5.29 -10.50
CA THR A 196 9.24 -5.42 -9.23
C THR A 196 8.44 -4.16 -8.92
N SER A 197 9.00 -2.98 -9.20
CA SER A 197 8.33 -1.68 -9.09
C SER A 197 7.05 -1.64 -9.93
N GLU A 198 7.15 -2.03 -11.21
CA GLU A 198 6.00 -2.11 -12.13
C GLU A 198 4.93 -3.09 -11.61
N THR A 199 5.35 -4.25 -11.12
CA THR A 199 4.43 -5.29 -10.63
C THR A 199 3.67 -4.86 -9.39
N PHE A 200 4.34 -4.21 -8.44
CA PHE A 200 3.75 -3.79 -7.17
C PHE A 200 3.22 -2.36 -7.18
N GLY A 201 3.48 -1.59 -8.24
CA GLY A 201 3.09 -0.19 -8.35
C GLY A 201 3.69 0.65 -7.22
N ILE A 202 5.02 0.53 -6.99
CA ILE A 202 5.76 1.23 -5.94
C ILE A 202 7.17 1.50 -6.41
N ASP A 203 7.65 2.74 -6.37
CA ASP A 203 9.05 3.04 -6.64
C ASP A 203 9.94 2.53 -5.50
N LEU A 204 11.09 1.97 -5.86
CA LEU A 204 11.98 1.27 -4.95
C LEU A 204 13.40 1.84 -5.00
N TYR A 205 14.00 2.02 -3.84
CA TYR A 205 15.36 2.51 -3.67
C TYR A 205 16.09 1.62 -2.65
N LEU A 206 17.25 1.09 -3.04
CA LEU A 206 18.12 0.34 -2.15
C LEU A 206 19.18 1.26 -1.59
N ILE A 207 19.23 1.40 -0.27
CA ILE A 207 20.06 2.37 0.44
C ILE A 207 21.15 1.61 1.18
N ASN A 208 22.41 2.01 0.99
CA ASN A 208 23.57 1.42 1.64
C ASN A 208 23.75 1.90 3.10
N PRO A 209 24.69 1.33 3.86
CA PRO A 209 24.98 1.77 5.22
C PRO A 209 25.44 3.24 5.34
N SER A 210 26.03 3.81 4.29
CA SER A 210 26.44 5.21 4.24
C SER A 210 25.27 6.17 4.03
N GLY A 211 24.13 5.66 3.55
CA GLY A 211 22.95 6.45 3.24
C GLY A 211 22.81 6.82 1.77
N ASP A 212 23.71 6.32 0.91
CA ASP A 212 23.63 6.54 -0.53
C ASP A 212 22.69 5.52 -1.18
N ILE A 213 22.15 5.84 -2.34
CA ILE A 213 21.34 4.93 -3.14
C ILE A 213 22.25 4.05 -3.95
N SER A 214 22.30 2.74 -3.64
CA SER A 214 23.08 1.73 -4.36
C SER A 214 22.40 1.27 -5.65
N ALA A 215 21.06 1.19 -5.66
CA ALA A 215 20.26 0.84 -6.81
C ALA A 215 18.85 1.43 -6.70
N SER A 216 18.20 1.73 -7.84
CA SER A 216 16.89 2.33 -7.93
C SER A 216 16.04 1.68 -9.02
N SER A 217 14.74 1.63 -8.83
CA SER A 217 13.78 1.28 -9.88
C SER A 217 13.49 2.45 -10.83
N SER A 218 13.86 3.67 -10.46
CA SER A 218 13.63 4.91 -11.20
C SER A 218 14.95 5.46 -11.73
N ASP A 219 14.95 5.99 -12.95
CA ASP A 219 16.11 6.64 -13.57
C ASP A 219 16.50 7.94 -12.85
N GLU A 220 15.55 8.57 -12.14
CA GLU A 220 15.78 9.76 -11.32
C GLU A 220 15.87 9.35 -9.85
N ALA A 221 17.10 9.21 -9.36
CA ALA A 221 17.35 9.05 -7.93
C ALA A 221 17.27 10.43 -7.25
N PRO A 222 16.51 10.56 -6.13
CA PRO A 222 16.44 11.83 -5.39
C PRO A 222 17.77 12.16 -4.73
N ASP A 223 18.04 13.44 -4.50
CA ASP A 223 19.11 13.83 -3.58
C ASP A 223 18.75 13.36 -2.17
N THR A 224 19.57 12.48 -1.62
CA THR A 224 19.36 11.86 -0.31
C THR A 224 19.37 12.86 0.84
N ALA A 225 20.06 13.98 0.69
CA ALA A 225 20.16 15.02 1.73
C ALA A 225 18.85 15.78 1.97
N GLU A 226 17.93 15.77 1.01
CA GLU A 226 16.68 16.54 1.08
C GLU A 226 15.51 15.78 1.69
N LEU A 227 15.60 14.45 1.83
CA LEU A 227 14.49 13.62 2.30
C LEU A 227 14.61 13.27 3.79
N GLN A 228 13.61 13.70 4.59
CA GLN A 228 13.58 13.40 6.03
C GLN A 228 13.51 11.90 6.31
N ILE A 229 12.82 11.13 5.46
CA ILE A 229 12.69 9.69 5.62
C ILE A 229 14.03 8.96 5.42
N LEU A 230 14.92 9.49 4.58
CA LEU A 230 16.28 8.95 4.41
C LEU A 230 17.14 9.20 5.64
N GLY A 231 16.99 10.35 6.30
CA GLY A 231 17.60 10.59 7.61
C GLY A 231 17.14 9.59 8.67
N ALA A 232 15.84 9.26 8.68
CA ALA A 232 15.31 8.21 9.56
C ALA A 232 15.82 6.82 9.18
N ALA A 233 15.98 6.51 7.89
CA ALA A 233 16.56 5.25 7.41
C ALA A 233 18.00 5.06 7.92
N GLN A 234 18.82 6.10 7.94
CA GLN A 234 20.18 6.04 8.46
C GLN A 234 20.24 5.65 9.93
N THR A 235 19.24 6.01 10.72
CA THR A 235 19.16 5.61 12.15
C THR A 235 18.73 4.17 12.36
N GLY A 236 18.35 3.43 11.30
CA GLY A 236 17.85 2.05 11.39
C GLY A 236 16.43 1.92 11.93
N VAL A 237 15.72 3.02 12.11
CA VAL A 237 14.32 3.03 12.55
C VAL A 237 13.43 2.80 11.33
N GLN A 238 12.54 1.81 11.44
CA GLN A 238 11.48 1.63 10.44
C GLN A 238 10.55 2.84 10.52
N SER A 239 10.50 3.61 9.46
CA SER A 239 9.70 4.82 9.39
C SER A 239 8.83 4.82 8.13
N GLY A 240 7.75 5.59 8.16
CA GLY A 240 6.87 5.79 7.03
C GLY A 240 6.09 7.09 7.22
N GLY A 241 5.66 7.71 6.14
CA GLY A 241 4.87 8.93 6.17
C GLY A 241 4.73 9.59 4.82
N ARG A 242 3.87 10.60 4.79
CA ARG A 242 3.69 11.49 3.65
C ARG A 242 4.80 12.54 3.64
N GLU A 243 5.42 12.74 2.50
CA GLU A 243 6.52 13.68 2.31
C GLU A 243 6.45 14.29 0.90
N THR A 244 6.76 15.59 0.79
CA THR A 244 6.93 16.24 -0.50
C THR A 244 8.36 16.00 -0.98
N TRP A 245 8.49 15.42 -2.16
CA TRP A 245 9.77 15.09 -2.77
C TRP A 245 10.32 16.27 -3.61
N PRO A 246 11.60 16.23 -4.04
CA PRO A 246 12.23 17.31 -4.82
C PRO A 246 11.53 17.61 -6.15
N ASP A 247 10.78 16.65 -6.71
CA ASP A 247 9.94 16.84 -7.88
C ASP A 247 8.66 17.66 -7.61
N GLY A 248 8.42 18.06 -6.36
CA GLY A 248 7.27 18.83 -5.91
C GLY A 248 6.00 18.01 -5.73
N ARG A 249 6.05 16.68 -5.87
CA ARG A 249 4.91 15.78 -5.66
C ARG A 249 4.92 15.22 -4.26
N GLU A 250 3.73 14.86 -3.76
CA GLU A 250 3.58 14.20 -2.47
C GLU A 250 3.58 12.68 -2.64
N TYR A 251 4.40 12.01 -1.84
CA TYR A 251 4.50 10.56 -1.80
C TYR A 251 4.30 10.03 -0.39
N PHE A 252 3.79 8.80 -0.31
CA PHE A 252 3.86 7.99 0.89
C PHE A 252 5.09 7.10 0.81
N SER A 253 6.07 7.36 1.65
CA SER A 253 7.31 6.63 1.70
C SER A 253 7.37 5.71 2.90
N SER A 254 8.00 4.54 2.75
CA SER A 254 8.24 3.57 3.83
C SER A 254 9.64 3.01 3.72
N VAL A 255 10.33 2.86 4.85
CA VAL A 255 11.67 2.28 4.93
C VAL A 255 11.63 1.00 5.74
N VAL A 256 12.19 -0.06 5.14
CA VAL A 256 12.51 -1.33 5.79
C VAL A 256 13.99 -1.30 6.18
N SER A 257 14.25 -1.43 7.47
CA SER A 257 15.57 -1.21 8.06
C SER A 257 16.60 -2.28 7.71
N GLU A 258 16.19 -3.44 7.20
CA GLU A 258 17.10 -4.55 6.90
C GLU A 258 16.58 -5.41 5.75
N VAL A 259 17.47 -5.63 4.75
CA VAL A 259 17.25 -6.57 3.64
C VAL A 259 17.97 -7.87 4.00
N SER A 260 17.30 -8.77 4.70
CA SER A 260 17.88 -10.01 5.21
C SER A 260 16.92 -11.20 5.08
N TYR A 261 17.49 -12.39 4.86
CA TYR A 261 16.76 -13.66 4.84
C TYR A 261 17.70 -14.85 5.11
N GLY A 262 17.27 -15.79 5.96
CA GLY A 262 17.98 -17.04 6.21
C GLY A 262 19.41 -16.82 6.71
N GLU A 263 20.39 -17.46 6.03
CA GLU A 263 21.81 -17.37 6.35
C GLU A 263 22.57 -16.37 5.45
N LEU A 264 21.87 -15.56 4.66
CA LEU A 264 22.49 -14.53 3.84
C LEU A 264 23.27 -13.55 4.73
N PRO A 265 24.58 -13.31 4.47
CA PRO A 265 25.31 -12.26 5.17
C PRO A 265 24.64 -10.90 4.95
N ASN A 266 24.69 -10.06 5.98
CA ASN A 266 24.02 -8.76 5.93
C ASN A 266 24.83 -7.77 5.09
N PHE A 267 24.23 -7.25 4.02
CA PHE A 267 24.77 -6.14 3.22
C PHE A 267 24.73 -4.79 3.97
N GLY A 268 23.94 -4.71 5.04
CA GLY A 268 23.61 -3.45 5.69
C GLY A 268 22.60 -2.60 4.90
N TRP A 269 22.01 -3.17 3.87
CA TRP A 269 21.04 -2.48 3.03
C TRP A 269 19.72 -2.24 3.72
N ARG A 270 19.12 -1.11 3.36
CA ARG A 270 17.74 -0.74 3.68
C ARG A 270 16.96 -0.60 2.39
N MET A 271 15.69 -0.98 2.41
CA MET A 271 14.81 -0.80 1.25
C MET A 271 13.85 0.34 1.54
N MET A 272 13.84 1.35 0.69
CA MET A 272 12.83 2.40 0.71
C MET A 272 11.88 2.20 -0.47
N GLY A 273 10.57 2.31 -0.19
CA GLY A 273 9.53 2.32 -1.22
C GLY A 273 8.69 3.57 -1.09
N ARG A 274 8.28 4.16 -2.22
CA ARG A 274 7.34 5.30 -2.27
C ARG A 274 6.15 5.02 -3.16
N LEU A 275 4.98 5.48 -2.73
CA LEU A 275 3.74 5.48 -3.50
C LEU A 275 3.31 6.92 -3.77
N ASP A 276 2.90 7.23 -4.99
CA ASP A 276 2.30 8.51 -5.30
C ASP A 276 1.00 8.69 -4.52
N ALA A 277 0.90 9.79 -3.77
CA ALA A 277 -0.29 10.08 -2.99
C ALA A 277 -1.54 10.30 -3.85
N GLY A 278 -1.36 10.74 -5.12
CA GLY A 278 -2.42 10.97 -6.09
C GLY A 278 -2.98 9.69 -6.73
N ASP A 279 -2.22 8.59 -6.77
CA ASP A 279 -2.67 7.35 -7.44
C ASP A 279 -3.86 6.68 -6.73
N LEU A 280 -4.08 6.94 -5.46
CA LEU A 280 -5.22 6.45 -4.68
C LEU A 280 -6.46 7.35 -4.76
N ASP A 281 -6.34 8.58 -5.25
CA ASP A 281 -7.48 9.50 -5.39
C ASP A 281 -8.57 8.92 -6.30
N ILE A 282 -8.21 8.14 -7.31
CA ILE A 282 -9.17 7.46 -8.21
C ILE A 282 -10.08 6.49 -7.42
N GLY A 283 -9.53 5.73 -6.48
CA GLY A 283 -10.30 4.80 -5.65
C GLY A 283 -11.18 5.51 -4.60
N VAL A 284 -10.66 6.58 -4.01
CA VAL A 284 -11.37 7.42 -3.04
C VAL A 284 -12.51 8.18 -3.72
N ASP A 285 -12.30 8.69 -4.93
CA ASP A 285 -13.32 9.35 -5.74
C ASP A 285 -14.47 8.43 -6.10
N LEU A 286 -14.20 7.17 -6.43
CA LEU A 286 -15.24 6.19 -6.72
C LEU A 286 -16.12 5.91 -5.49
N ILE A 287 -15.50 5.75 -4.32
CA ILE A 287 -16.21 5.54 -3.04
C ILE A 287 -16.99 6.80 -2.65
N ARG A 288 -16.40 7.99 -2.79
CA ARG A 288 -17.05 9.28 -2.52
C ARG A 288 -18.27 9.49 -3.40
N ASN A 289 -18.14 9.26 -4.70
CA ASN A 289 -19.23 9.38 -5.65
C ASN A 289 -20.33 8.35 -5.38
N GLY A 290 -19.97 7.10 -5.08
CA GLY A 290 -20.90 6.05 -4.66
C GLY A 290 -21.69 6.43 -3.41
N ALA A 291 -21.04 6.99 -2.40
CA ALA A 291 -21.68 7.47 -1.18
C ALA A 291 -22.63 8.65 -1.44
N LEU A 292 -22.26 9.59 -2.32
CA LEU A 292 -23.11 10.69 -2.75
C LEU A 292 -24.38 10.19 -3.47
N TYR A 293 -24.25 9.23 -4.39
CA TYR A 293 -25.42 8.63 -5.06
C TYR A 293 -26.32 7.90 -4.07
N ALA A 294 -25.79 7.12 -3.14
CA ALA A 294 -26.57 6.46 -2.10
C ALA A 294 -27.30 7.46 -1.22
N LEU A 295 -26.67 8.57 -0.85
CA LEU A 295 -27.27 9.65 -0.09
C LEU A 295 -28.45 10.31 -0.86
N LEU A 296 -28.27 10.62 -2.15
CA LEU A 296 -29.31 11.20 -2.99
C LEU A 296 -30.51 10.28 -3.12
N VAL A 297 -30.29 8.96 -3.29
CA VAL A 297 -31.38 7.96 -3.32
C VAL A 297 -32.12 7.91 -1.99
N ALA A 298 -31.40 7.89 -0.86
CA ALA A 298 -32.00 7.86 0.47
C ALA A 298 -32.80 9.12 0.77
N VAL A 299 -32.31 10.31 0.43
CA VAL A 299 -33.04 11.59 0.59
C VAL A 299 -34.32 11.61 -0.26
N SER A 300 -34.24 11.13 -1.51
CA SER A 300 -35.40 11.03 -2.42
C SER A 300 -36.48 10.08 -1.88
N LEU A 301 -36.02 8.92 -1.35
CA LEU A 301 -36.92 7.93 -0.77
C LEU A 301 -37.63 8.46 0.49
N ILE A 302 -36.90 9.15 1.39
CA ILE A 302 -37.48 9.79 2.59
C ILE A 302 -38.47 10.87 2.17
N GLY A 303 -38.13 11.69 1.17
CA GLY A 303 -39.03 12.72 0.64
C GLY A 303 -40.31 12.12 0.10
N LEU A 304 -40.25 11.07 -0.70
CA LEU A 304 -41.40 10.36 -1.24
C LEU A 304 -42.23 9.74 -0.13
N LEU A 305 -41.62 9.04 0.82
CA LEU A 305 -42.32 8.40 1.94
C LEU A 305 -43.02 9.44 2.81
N THR A 306 -42.37 10.57 3.08
CA THR A 306 -42.95 11.69 3.83
C THR A 306 -44.14 12.27 3.10
N ALA A 307 -44.07 12.46 1.78
CA ALA A 307 -45.20 12.96 0.97
C ALA A 307 -46.38 11.99 1.00
N LEU A 308 -46.13 10.67 0.90
CA LEU A 308 -47.19 9.64 0.97
C LEU A 308 -47.87 9.62 2.36
N VAL A 309 -47.08 9.65 3.45
CA VAL A 309 -47.60 9.68 4.82
C VAL A 309 -48.37 10.98 5.07
N ALA A 310 -47.82 12.12 4.65
CA ALA A 310 -48.51 13.41 4.76
C ALA A 310 -49.87 13.41 4.03
N ARG A 311 -49.93 12.81 2.84
CA ARG A 311 -51.19 12.66 2.09
C ARG A 311 -52.18 11.72 2.79
N ALA A 312 -51.70 10.57 3.27
CA ALA A 312 -52.55 9.56 3.92
C ALA A 312 -53.15 10.03 5.26
N VAL A 313 -52.44 10.86 6.00
CA VAL A 313 -52.88 11.38 7.31
C VAL A 313 -53.59 12.72 7.15
N ARG A 314 -53.02 13.70 6.43
CA ARG A 314 -53.56 15.05 6.34
C ARG A 314 -54.95 15.12 5.72
N THR A 315 -55.14 14.39 4.60
CA THR A 315 -56.40 14.51 3.83
C THR A 315 -57.64 14.08 4.62
N PRO A 316 -57.65 12.90 5.27
CA PRO A 316 -58.74 12.49 6.11
C PRO A 316 -59.02 13.46 7.27
N PHE A 317 -57.99 13.83 8.02
CA PHE A 317 -58.14 14.71 9.19
C PHE A 317 -58.59 16.12 8.81
N ALA A 318 -58.09 16.69 7.71
CA ALA A 318 -58.54 18.00 7.24
C ALA A 318 -60.01 17.98 6.78
N GLN A 319 -60.47 16.91 6.11
CA GLN A 319 -61.86 16.78 5.68
C GLN A 319 -62.81 16.53 6.86
N LEU A 320 -62.38 15.71 7.85
CA LEU A 320 -63.16 15.49 9.06
C LEU A 320 -63.31 16.76 9.91
N ALA A 321 -62.19 17.54 10.05
CA ALA A 321 -62.23 18.84 10.73
C ALA A 321 -63.16 19.84 10.03
N ALA A 322 -63.08 19.94 8.70
CA ALA A 322 -63.98 20.78 7.92
C ALA A 322 -65.45 20.34 8.02
N SER A 323 -65.67 19.01 8.04
CA SER A 323 -67.01 18.47 8.22
C SER A 323 -67.60 18.74 9.64
N ALA A 324 -66.72 18.57 10.68
CA ALA A 324 -67.12 18.91 12.06
C ALA A 324 -67.51 20.38 12.19
N GLN A 325 -66.77 21.30 11.54
CA GLN A 325 -67.06 22.72 11.52
C GLN A 325 -68.43 22.98 10.84
N ARG A 326 -68.68 22.38 9.65
CA ARG A 326 -69.94 22.53 8.94
C ARG A 326 -71.16 21.98 9.78
N ILE A 327 -70.96 20.86 10.46
CA ILE A 327 -71.98 20.31 11.37
C ILE A 327 -72.25 21.30 12.51
N ALA A 328 -71.21 21.89 13.10
CA ALA A 328 -71.37 22.91 14.14
C ALA A 328 -72.10 24.15 13.63
N ASP A 329 -71.88 24.55 12.37
CA ASP A 329 -72.52 25.69 11.70
C ASP A 329 -73.96 25.36 11.19
N GLY A 330 -74.55 24.17 11.50
CA GLY A 330 -75.89 23.83 11.19
C GLY A 330 -76.12 22.98 9.93
N SER A 331 -75.03 22.52 9.26
CA SER A 331 -75.20 21.67 8.08
C SER A 331 -75.80 20.32 8.43
N GLN A 332 -76.70 19.80 7.56
CA GLN A 332 -77.28 18.46 7.67
C GLN A 332 -76.50 17.40 6.89
N GLU A 333 -75.39 17.78 6.27
CA GLU A 333 -74.53 16.82 5.55
C GLU A 333 -73.80 15.84 6.48
N TYR A 334 -73.77 14.55 6.07
CA TYR A 334 -73.03 13.54 6.80
C TYR A 334 -71.51 13.67 6.54
N PRO A 335 -70.71 13.43 7.57
CA PRO A 335 -69.19 13.45 7.41
C PRO A 335 -68.71 12.33 6.47
N PRO A 336 -67.65 12.58 5.75
CA PRO A 336 -67.02 11.53 4.88
C PRO A 336 -66.54 10.36 5.70
N SER A 337 -66.64 9.14 5.16
CA SER A 337 -66.15 7.91 5.80
C SER A 337 -64.73 7.64 5.36
N PHE A 338 -63.79 7.60 6.30
CA PHE A 338 -62.41 7.26 6.07
C PHE A 338 -62.01 5.95 6.76
N ARG A 339 -61.14 5.16 6.07
CA ARG A 339 -60.57 3.91 6.59
C ARG A 339 -59.02 3.87 6.48
N THR A 340 -58.39 5.03 6.25
CA THR A 340 -56.94 5.13 6.05
C THR A 340 -56.15 4.89 7.32
N THR A 341 -56.68 5.33 8.49
CA THR A 341 -56.12 5.04 9.82
C THR A 341 -57.26 4.69 10.76
N ARG A 342 -56.96 3.95 11.85
CA ARG A 342 -57.95 3.60 12.87
C ARG A 342 -58.56 4.83 13.52
N GLU A 343 -57.74 5.85 13.77
CA GLU A 343 -58.17 7.11 14.38
C GLU A 343 -59.10 7.89 13.46
N ALA A 344 -58.82 7.96 12.16
CA ALA A 344 -59.67 8.60 11.17
C ALA A 344 -61.01 7.86 11.03
N ALA A 345 -60.99 6.51 11.08
CA ALA A 345 -62.22 5.71 11.04
C ALA A 345 -63.09 5.93 12.28
N LEU A 346 -62.51 5.93 13.48
CA LEU A 346 -63.21 6.18 14.73
C LEU A 346 -63.83 7.60 14.79
N LEU A 347 -63.03 8.61 14.36
CA LEU A 347 -63.52 10.00 14.33
C LEU A 347 -64.65 10.19 13.31
N SER A 348 -64.51 9.58 12.13
CA SER A 348 -65.54 9.55 11.12
C SER A 348 -66.90 8.95 11.66
N ALA A 349 -66.77 7.78 12.31
CA ALA A 349 -67.93 7.12 12.91
C ALA A 349 -68.61 7.93 14.08
N ALA A 350 -67.77 8.57 14.92
CA ALA A 350 -68.20 9.40 16.00
C ALA A 350 -69.00 10.66 15.49
N LEU A 351 -68.42 11.34 14.50
CA LEU A 351 -69.06 12.50 13.85
C LEU A 351 -70.35 12.09 13.15
N THR A 352 -70.40 10.93 12.52
CA THR A 352 -71.63 10.42 11.90
C THR A 352 -72.76 10.18 12.93
N ARG A 353 -72.46 9.60 14.09
CA ARG A 353 -73.38 9.40 15.18
C ARG A 353 -73.90 10.72 15.74
N LEU A 354 -72.98 11.65 16.04
CA LEU A 354 -73.38 13.00 16.53
C LEU A 354 -74.28 13.72 15.55
N GLN A 355 -74.08 13.61 14.25
CA GLN A 355 -74.89 14.20 13.23
C GLN A 355 -76.30 13.51 13.17
N GLN A 356 -76.30 12.19 13.32
CA GLN A 356 -77.58 11.43 13.32
C GLN A 356 -78.45 11.77 14.53
N ASP A 357 -77.89 11.85 15.74
CA ASP A 357 -78.58 12.21 16.96
C ASP A 357 -79.14 13.63 16.83
N ARG A 358 -78.37 14.59 16.32
CA ARG A 358 -78.83 15.98 16.12
C ARG A 358 -79.97 16.07 15.12
N ILE A 359 -79.96 15.38 13.99
CA ILE A 359 -80.99 15.39 12.97
C ILE A 359 -82.27 14.72 13.53
N SER A 360 -82.13 13.78 14.48
CA SER A 360 -83.26 13.15 15.15
C SER A 360 -83.95 14.06 16.18
N ASP A 361 -83.17 14.90 16.88
CA ASP A 361 -83.61 15.87 17.86
C ASP A 361 -84.36 17.11 17.22
N ASP A 362 -83.95 17.45 15.97
CA ASP A 362 -84.57 18.54 15.20
C ASP A 362 -85.86 18.14 14.48
N ARG A 363 -86.35 16.91 14.61
CA ARG A 363 -87.63 16.41 14.10
C ARG A 363 -88.68 16.24 15.19
#